data_72c4257b5ecd362d3a22c24c0458ecad
#
_entry.id   72c4257b5ecd362d3a22c24c0458ecad
#
_cell.length_a   1.000
_cell.length_b   1.000
_cell.length_c   1.000
_cell.angle_alpha   90.00
_cell.angle_beta   90.00
_cell.angle_gamma   90.00
#
_symmetry.space_group_name_H-M   'P 1'
#
loop_
_entity.id
_entity.type
_entity.pdbx_description
1 polymer ?
#
loop_
_entity_poly.entity_id
_entity_poly.type
_entity_poly.pdbx_seq_one_letter_code
_entity_poly.pdbx_strand_id
1 'polypeptide(L)' 'MNITHNTAAQRFETTIDGMTAYLSYQVAGDDTLIYDHTIVPSALGGRGIGSALTQVALDYAIE' A
#
# COMPACT_ATOMS: atom_id res chain seq x y z
N MET A 1 12.94 1.67 -4.08
CA MET A 1 11.70 0.89 -3.88
C MET A 1 10.62 1.45 -4.80
N ASN A 2 10.07 0.61 -5.65
CA ASN A 2 9.00 1.04 -6.56
C ASN A 2 7.65 0.61 -6.00
N ILE A 3 6.82 1.60 -5.68
CA ILE A 3 5.47 1.33 -5.18
C ILE A 3 4.49 1.64 -6.31
N THR A 4 3.64 0.67 -6.62
CA THR A 4 2.65 0.75 -7.68
C THR A 4 1.27 0.86 -7.06
N HIS A 5 0.45 1.79 -7.59
CA HIS A 5 -0.95 1.86 -7.21
C HIS A 5 -1.75 0.92 -8.12
N ASN A 6 -2.12 -0.23 -7.60
CA ASN A 6 -2.92 -1.22 -8.32
C ASN A 6 -4.40 -0.94 -8.08
N THR A 7 -5.01 -0.18 -8.96
CA THR A 7 -6.41 0.23 -8.80
C THR A 7 -7.38 -0.94 -8.94
N ALA A 8 -7.06 -1.92 -9.78
CA ALA A 8 -7.92 -3.09 -9.96
C ALA A 8 -8.00 -3.93 -8.69
N ALA A 9 -6.90 -4.06 -7.96
CA ALA A 9 -6.85 -4.80 -6.70
C ALA A 9 -7.10 -3.88 -5.48
N GLN A 10 -7.24 -2.58 -5.70
CA GLN A 10 -7.45 -1.57 -4.65
C GLN A 10 -6.36 -1.65 -3.58
N ARG A 11 -5.10 -1.52 -4.02
CA ARG A 11 -3.97 -1.54 -3.11
C ARG A 11 -2.76 -0.83 -3.70
N PHE A 12 -1.89 -0.35 -2.79
CA PHE A 12 -0.55 0.11 -3.10
C PHE A 12 0.39 -1.05 -2.81
N GLU A 13 1.27 -1.38 -3.73
CA GLU A 13 2.08 -2.58 -3.59
C GLU A 13 3.51 -2.39 -4.09
N THR A 14 4.41 -3.18 -3.54
CA THR A 14 5.79 -3.27 -4.00
C THR A 14 6.23 -4.72 -3.90
N THR A 15 7.05 -5.16 -4.87
CA THR A 15 7.60 -6.51 -4.86
C THR A 15 9.11 -6.42 -4.73
N ILE A 16 9.66 -7.10 -3.74
CA ILE A 16 11.09 -7.13 -3.43
C ILE A 16 11.47 -8.58 -3.22
N ASP A 17 12.48 -9.06 -3.93
CA ASP A 17 12.97 -10.44 -3.82
C ASP A 17 11.86 -11.47 -4.00
N GLY A 18 10.93 -11.21 -4.93
CA GLY A 18 9.81 -12.11 -5.20
C GLY A 18 8.68 -12.07 -4.19
N MET A 19 8.77 -11.21 -3.17
CA MET A 19 7.76 -11.06 -2.14
C MET A 19 7.01 -9.74 -2.28
N THR A 20 5.70 -9.78 -2.15
CA THR A 20 4.87 -8.59 -2.31
C THR A 20 4.39 -8.07 -0.96
N ALA A 21 4.69 -6.81 -0.68
CA ALA A 21 4.12 -6.06 0.42
C ALA A 21 3.04 -5.13 -0.14
N TYR A 22 1.96 -4.93 0.61
CA TYR A 22 0.89 -4.08 0.12
C TYR A 22 0.10 -3.42 1.25
N LEU A 23 -0.56 -2.32 0.90
CA LEU A 23 -1.55 -1.65 1.74
C LEU A 23 -2.82 -1.58 0.92
N SER A 24 -3.88 -2.25 1.38
CA SER A 24 -5.15 -2.30 0.66
C SER A 24 -6.16 -1.31 1.22
N TYR A 25 -7.15 -0.96 0.39
CA TYR A 25 -8.18 -0.01 0.77
C TYR A 25 -9.51 -0.40 0.15
N GLN A 26 -10.58 0.18 0.70
CA GLN A 26 -11.91 0.10 0.13
C GLN A 26 -12.40 1.50 -0.22
N VAL A 27 -13.16 1.60 -1.29
CA VAL A 27 -13.77 2.88 -1.69
C VAL A 27 -15.16 2.95 -1.06
N ALA A 28 -15.39 4.00 -0.26
CA ALA A 28 -16.69 4.22 0.38
C ALA A 28 -17.26 5.54 -0.14
N GLY A 29 -18.23 5.44 -1.05
CA GLY A 29 -18.77 6.63 -1.72
C GLY A 29 -17.82 7.17 -2.79
N ASP A 30 -17.96 8.44 -3.15
CA ASP A 30 -17.21 9.03 -4.25
C ASP A 30 -15.86 9.61 -3.84
N ASP A 31 -15.65 9.85 -2.54
CA ASP A 31 -14.54 10.64 -2.05
C ASP A 31 -13.87 10.08 -0.80
N THR A 32 -14.23 8.86 -0.37
CA THR A 32 -13.72 8.29 0.87
C THR A 32 -12.99 7.00 0.60
N LEU A 33 -11.77 6.90 1.12
CA LEU A 33 -10.99 5.66 1.11
C LEU A 33 -10.85 5.16 2.53
N ILE A 34 -11.08 3.86 2.71
CA ILE A 34 -10.89 3.19 3.99
C ILE A 34 -9.70 2.24 3.83
N TYR A 35 -8.57 2.56 4.48
CA TYR A 35 -7.40 1.70 4.46
C TYR A 35 -7.61 0.57 5.48
N ASP A 36 -7.65 -0.67 4.98
CA ASP A 36 -8.05 -1.81 5.82
C ASP A 36 -6.89 -2.71 6.24
N HIS A 37 -5.97 -3.04 5.34
CA HIS A 37 -4.89 -3.98 5.66
C HIS A 37 -3.54 -3.49 5.14
N THR A 38 -2.50 -3.66 5.97
CA THR A 38 -1.11 -3.47 5.55
C THR A 38 -0.38 -4.77 5.82
N ILE A 39 0.12 -5.40 4.76
CA ILE A 39 0.81 -6.67 4.84
C ILE A 39 2.24 -6.50 4.36
N VAL A 40 3.20 -6.80 5.24
CA VAL A 40 4.62 -6.81 4.90
C VAL A 40 5.17 -8.17 5.29
N PRO A 41 5.62 -8.99 4.33
CA PRO A 41 6.23 -10.28 4.66
C PRO A 41 7.37 -10.11 5.67
N SER A 42 7.46 -11.04 6.62
CA SER A 42 8.42 -10.91 7.72
C SER A 42 9.87 -10.83 7.21
N ALA A 43 10.18 -11.48 6.09
CA ALA A 43 11.51 -11.41 5.48
C ALA A 43 11.86 -9.99 4.98
N LEU A 44 10.87 -9.14 4.77
CA LEU A 44 11.07 -7.74 4.36
C LEU A 44 10.98 -6.78 5.55
N GLY A 45 10.81 -7.28 6.75
CA GLY A 45 10.70 -6.45 7.94
C GLY A 45 11.97 -5.63 8.20
N GLY A 46 11.81 -4.46 8.83
CA GLY A 46 12.93 -3.60 9.16
C GLY A 46 13.47 -2.75 8.03
N ARG A 47 12.83 -2.79 6.84
CA ARG A 47 13.25 -1.99 5.68
C ARG A 47 12.43 -0.73 5.46
N GLY A 48 11.50 -0.41 6.37
CA GLY A 48 10.67 0.78 6.25
C GLY A 48 9.59 0.68 5.16
N ILE A 49 9.27 -0.54 4.71
CA ILE A 49 8.32 -0.74 3.60
C ILE A 49 6.91 -0.33 4.01
N GLY A 50 6.48 -0.72 5.21
CA GLY A 50 5.16 -0.33 5.71
C GLY A 50 4.99 1.18 5.77
N SER A 51 6.03 1.90 6.26
CA SER A 51 6.02 3.35 6.31
C SER A 51 5.97 3.97 4.91
N ALA A 52 6.70 3.40 3.96
CA ALA A 52 6.72 3.89 2.59
C ALA A 52 5.35 3.71 1.92
N LEU A 53 4.71 2.55 2.11
CA LEU A 53 3.37 2.29 1.60
C LEU A 53 2.36 3.26 2.20
N THR A 54 2.43 3.48 3.51
CA THR A 54 1.54 4.41 4.21
C THR A 54 1.72 5.83 3.68
N GLN A 55 2.97 6.26 3.46
CA GLN A 55 3.23 7.61 2.96
C GLN A 55 2.63 7.81 1.56
N VAL A 56 2.81 6.85 0.68
CA VAL A 56 2.25 6.93 -0.67
C VAL A 56 0.71 6.95 -0.62
N ALA A 57 0.12 6.12 0.25
CA ALA A 57 -1.33 6.07 0.41
C ALA A 57 -1.88 7.38 0.94
N LEU A 58 -1.23 8.00 1.91
CA LEU A 58 -1.66 9.29 2.45
C LEU A 58 -1.49 10.41 1.42
N ASP A 59 -0.41 10.42 0.68
CA ASP A 59 -0.19 11.40 -0.39
C ASP A 59 -1.27 11.30 -1.45
N TYR A 60 -1.65 10.09 -1.81
CA TYR A 60 -2.74 9.86 -2.75
C TYR A 60 -4.08 10.42 -2.23
N ALA A 61 -4.37 10.21 -0.96
CA ALA A 61 -5.63 10.65 -0.36
C ALA A 61 -5.75 12.18 -0.29
N ILE A 62 -4.62 12.88 -0.22
CA ILE A 62 -4.60 14.36 -0.17
C ILE A 62 -4.82 14.97 -1.55
N GLU A 63 -4.44 14.27 -2.61
CA GLU A 63 -4.64 14.75 -3.98
C GLU A 63 -6.13 14.80 -4.33
#